data_a3bd47a7d0e521ca2587bc42b1cfa913
#
_entry.id   a3bd47a7d0e521ca2587bc42b1cfa913
#
_cell.length_a   1.000
_cell.length_b   1.000
_cell.length_c   1.000
_cell.angle_alpha   90.00
_cell.angle_beta   90.00
_cell.angle_gamma   90.00
#
_symmetry.space_group_name_H-M   'P 1'
#
loop_
_entity.id
_entity.type
_entity.pdbx_description
1 polymer ?
#
loop_
_entity_poly.entity_id
_entity_poly.type
_entity_poly.pdbx_seq_one_letter_code
_entity_poly.pdbx_strand_id
1 'polypeptide(L)'
;MASIPAPLMLVLLGLMTAEAQLKLFNLRASDLPSNILGTTDGYVKVFLGSTSLGETSVRNNNPNPWWEEEFTHFRAQENDVLRLEVMDSDFLSDDLLGVCQRQIKKGTHEHDCFLGKGGTLHYSYTLG
;
A
#
# COMPACT_ATOMS: atom_id res chain seq x y z
N MET A 1 -53.58 -5.66 2.54
CA MET A 1 -52.61 -4.63 2.77
C MET A 1 -51.23 -5.17 2.50
N ALA A 2 -50.53 -4.58 1.57
CA ALA A 2 -49.20 -5.06 1.22
C ALA A 2 -48.15 -4.26 1.99
N SER A 3 -47.47 -4.90 2.93
CA SER A 3 -46.30 -4.36 3.57
C SER A 3 -45.06 -5.07 3.02
N ILE A 4 -43.95 -4.35 2.91
CA ILE A 4 -42.70 -4.95 2.50
C ILE A 4 -42.29 -5.93 3.58
N PRO A 5 -42.04 -7.20 3.25
CA PRO A 5 -41.59 -8.17 4.23
C PRO A 5 -40.27 -7.77 4.84
N ALA A 6 -40.14 -7.91 6.16
CA ALA A 6 -38.87 -7.64 6.85
C ALA A 6 -37.67 -8.41 6.25
N PRO A 7 -37.82 -9.68 5.80
CA PRO A 7 -36.71 -10.39 5.17
C PRO A 7 -36.16 -9.71 3.93
N LEU A 8 -36.98 -9.04 3.12
CA LEU A 8 -36.52 -8.34 1.94
C LEU A 8 -35.64 -7.14 2.32
N MET A 9 -36.02 -6.38 3.34
CA MET A 9 -35.20 -5.27 3.83
C MET A 9 -33.87 -5.74 4.39
N LEU A 10 -33.87 -6.86 5.12
CA LEU A 10 -32.63 -7.44 5.66
C LEU A 10 -31.66 -7.88 4.54
N VAL A 11 -32.20 -8.46 3.47
CA VAL A 11 -31.38 -8.88 2.32
C VAL A 11 -30.73 -7.67 1.65
N LEU A 12 -31.45 -6.57 1.45
CA LEU A 12 -30.91 -5.35 0.89
C LEU A 12 -29.79 -4.77 1.76
N LEU A 13 -29.99 -4.73 3.08
CA LEU A 13 -28.97 -4.26 4.02
C LEU A 13 -27.75 -5.19 4.03
N GLY A 14 -27.96 -6.51 3.93
CA GLY A 14 -26.89 -7.49 3.90
C GLY A 14 -26.02 -7.43 2.64
N LEU A 15 -26.53 -6.85 1.55
CA LEU A 15 -25.77 -6.66 0.31
C LEU A 15 -24.92 -5.39 0.33
N MET A 16 -25.15 -4.50 1.29
CA MET A 16 -24.35 -3.29 1.44
C MET A 16 -23.11 -3.60 2.24
N THR A 17 -21.98 -3.73 1.54
CA THR A 17 -20.67 -3.83 2.20
C THR A 17 -20.30 -2.49 2.80
N ALA A 18 -19.85 -2.49 4.05
CA ALA A 18 -19.36 -1.29 4.68
C ALA A 18 -18.03 -0.87 4.04
N GLU A 19 -17.99 0.34 3.50
CA GLU A 19 -16.74 0.95 3.07
C GLU A 19 -16.01 1.48 4.28
N ALA A 20 -14.69 1.44 4.23
CA ALA A 20 -13.83 1.90 5.30
C ALA A 20 -12.73 2.76 4.72
N GLN A 21 -12.12 3.58 5.57
CA GLN A 21 -10.99 4.39 5.19
C GLN A 21 -9.71 3.60 5.39
N LEU A 22 -8.92 3.48 4.33
CA LEU A 22 -7.55 2.99 4.39
C LEU A 22 -6.62 4.18 4.54
N LYS A 23 -5.67 4.07 5.47
CA LYS A 23 -4.55 5.01 5.58
C LYS A 23 -3.26 4.20 5.64
N LEU A 24 -2.38 4.44 4.66
CA LEU A 24 -1.03 3.88 4.62
C LEU A 24 -0.07 4.96 5.09
N PHE A 25 0.81 4.62 6.03
CA PHE A 25 1.71 5.58 6.64
C PHE A 25 2.98 4.89 7.15
N ASN A 26 3.90 5.70 7.65
CA ASN A 26 5.15 5.21 8.26
C ASN A 26 5.95 4.36 7.28
N LEU A 27 6.05 4.82 6.04
CA LEU A 27 6.79 4.14 4.98
C LEU A 27 8.28 4.38 5.16
N ARG A 28 9.04 3.29 5.24
CA ARG A 28 10.49 3.33 5.31
C ARG A 28 11.07 2.03 4.78
N ALA A 29 12.33 2.07 4.39
CA ALA A 29 13.02 0.85 3.98
C ALA A 29 14.38 0.77 4.67
N SER A 30 14.92 -0.43 4.74
CA SER A 30 16.25 -0.68 5.27
C SER A 30 17.04 -1.56 4.31
N ASP A 31 18.34 -1.31 4.24
CA ASP A 31 19.30 -2.09 3.48
C ASP A 31 18.95 -2.22 1.99
N LEU A 32 18.45 -1.14 1.39
CA LEU A 32 18.23 -1.13 -0.06
C LEU A 32 19.56 -1.35 -0.79
N PRO A 33 19.54 -2.05 -1.93
CA PRO A 33 20.77 -2.44 -2.60
C PRO A 33 21.52 -1.25 -3.15
N SER A 34 22.83 -1.43 -3.29
CA SER A 34 23.70 -0.51 -4.00
C SER A 34 24.47 -1.27 -5.07
N ASN A 35 24.91 -0.57 -6.10
CA ASN A 35 25.70 -1.14 -7.17
C ASN A 35 26.92 -0.23 -7.47
N ILE A 36 27.66 -0.53 -8.52
CA ILE A 36 28.85 0.27 -8.89
C ILE A 36 28.52 1.71 -9.26
N LEU A 37 27.25 2.01 -9.57
CA LEU A 37 26.79 3.35 -9.92
C LEU A 37 26.31 4.14 -8.70
N GLY A 38 26.26 3.52 -7.52
CA GLY A 38 25.85 4.16 -6.28
C GLY A 38 24.75 3.42 -5.54
N THR A 39 24.21 4.07 -4.53
CA THR A 39 23.11 3.58 -3.71
C THR A 39 21.79 3.85 -4.40
N THR A 40 20.78 3.08 -4.05
CA THR A 40 19.41 3.22 -4.55
C THR A 40 18.83 4.61 -4.30
N ASP A 41 18.14 5.11 -5.30
CA ASP A 41 17.29 6.30 -5.23
C ASP A 41 15.84 5.83 -5.13
N GLY A 42 15.39 5.50 -3.92
CA GLY A 42 14.18 4.75 -3.69
C GLY A 42 12.91 5.60 -3.63
N TYR A 43 11.83 5.06 -4.19
CA TYR A 43 10.48 5.56 -4.00
C TYR A 43 9.48 4.39 -4.07
N VAL A 44 8.24 4.64 -3.63
CA VAL A 44 7.22 3.60 -3.53
C VAL A 44 5.99 4.04 -4.31
N LYS A 45 5.51 3.17 -5.19
CA LYS A 45 4.20 3.30 -5.86
C LYS A 45 3.17 2.52 -5.07
N VAL A 46 2.00 3.11 -4.87
CA VAL A 46 0.95 2.55 -4.02
C VAL A 46 -0.31 2.31 -4.82
N PHE A 47 -0.85 1.10 -4.70
CA PHE A 47 -2.10 0.70 -5.36
C PHE A 47 -3.03 -0.01 -4.37
N LEU A 48 -4.31 0.20 -4.56
CA LEU A 48 -5.35 -0.60 -3.91
C LEU A 48 -6.19 -1.24 -5.01
N GLY A 49 -6.09 -2.56 -5.14
CA GLY A 49 -6.59 -3.26 -6.31
C GLY A 49 -5.94 -2.71 -7.58
N SER A 50 -6.73 -2.28 -8.55
CA SER A 50 -6.24 -1.65 -9.78
C SER A 50 -6.13 -0.12 -9.68
N THR A 51 -6.49 0.47 -8.54
CA THR A 51 -6.50 1.92 -8.34
C THR A 51 -5.14 2.39 -7.84
N SER A 52 -4.50 3.30 -8.57
CA SER A 52 -3.28 3.96 -8.09
C SER A 52 -3.66 4.99 -7.02
N LEU A 53 -3.00 4.93 -5.88
CA LEU A 53 -3.13 5.93 -4.83
C LEU A 53 -2.03 7.00 -4.91
N GLY A 54 -1.05 6.81 -5.79
CA GLY A 54 0.06 7.74 -5.96
C GLY A 54 1.40 7.09 -5.69
N GLU A 55 2.40 7.93 -5.54
CA GLU A 55 3.76 7.49 -5.25
C GLU A 55 4.47 8.47 -4.32
N THR A 56 5.46 7.99 -3.61
CA THR A 56 6.29 8.82 -2.73
C THR A 56 7.26 9.66 -3.55
N SER A 57 7.86 10.64 -2.90
CA SER A 57 9.05 11.30 -3.43
C SER A 57 10.23 10.32 -3.48
N VAL A 58 11.24 10.67 -4.30
CA VAL A 58 12.47 9.91 -4.41
C VAL A 58 13.43 10.32 -3.29
N ARG A 59 14.06 9.35 -2.64
CA ARG A 59 15.13 9.57 -1.67
C ARG A 59 16.44 9.15 -2.30
N ASN A 60 17.25 10.13 -2.64
CA ASN A 60 18.48 9.92 -3.41
C ASN A 60 19.59 9.35 -2.54
N ASN A 61 20.30 8.35 -3.07
CA ASN A 61 21.50 7.77 -2.47
C ASN A 61 21.32 7.38 -1.00
N ASN A 62 20.18 6.76 -0.68
CA ASN A 62 19.87 6.40 0.70
C ASN A 62 19.44 4.94 0.78
N PRO A 63 20.24 4.06 1.43
CA PRO A 63 19.86 2.67 1.58
C PRO A 63 18.79 2.45 2.65
N ASN A 64 18.54 3.44 3.49
CA ASN A 64 17.56 3.37 4.59
C ASN A 64 16.63 4.58 4.54
N PRO A 65 15.87 4.76 3.47
CA PRO A 65 15.04 5.93 3.30
C PRO A 65 13.82 5.91 4.20
N TRP A 66 13.37 7.09 4.55
CA TRP A 66 12.08 7.32 5.18
C TRP A 66 11.28 8.24 4.27
N TRP A 67 10.01 7.88 4.01
CA TRP A 67 9.09 8.69 3.23
C TRP A 67 8.00 9.22 4.16
N GLU A 68 7.78 10.53 4.09
CA GLU A 68 6.79 11.21 4.94
C GLU A 68 5.38 11.11 4.36
N GLU A 69 5.26 10.80 3.09
CA GLU A 69 3.98 10.73 2.42
C GLU A 69 3.09 9.65 3.03
N GLU A 70 1.81 10.01 3.16
CA GLU A 70 0.76 9.11 3.60
C GLU A 70 -0.28 8.99 2.49
N PHE A 71 -0.92 7.84 2.39
CA PHE A 71 -1.89 7.57 1.33
C PHE A 71 -3.21 7.17 1.97
N THR A 72 -4.29 7.81 1.53
CA THR A 72 -5.62 7.58 2.09
C THR A 72 -6.59 7.23 0.98
N HIS A 73 -7.45 6.25 1.22
CA HIS A 73 -8.52 5.88 0.30
C HIS A 73 -9.80 5.65 1.10
N PHE A 74 -10.86 6.40 0.74
CA PHE A 74 -12.09 6.43 1.53
C PHE A 74 -13.06 5.31 1.22
N ARG A 75 -12.82 4.53 0.18
CA ARG A 75 -13.72 3.45 -0.27
C ARG A 75 -13.01 2.11 -0.28
N ALA A 76 -12.28 1.83 0.77
CA ALA A 76 -11.60 0.57 0.94
C ALA A 76 -12.53 -0.45 1.60
N GLN A 77 -12.31 -1.71 1.29
CA GLN A 77 -13.02 -2.82 1.90
C GLN A 77 -12.02 -3.84 2.42
N GLU A 78 -12.40 -4.56 3.45
CA GLU A 78 -11.60 -5.69 3.93
C GLU A 78 -11.35 -6.67 2.80
N ASN A 79 -10.14 -7.19 2.73
CA ASN A 79 -9.63 -8.09 1.69
C ASN A 79 -9.31 -7.45 0.34
N ASP A 80 -9.49 -6.14 0.19
CA ASP A 80 -8.88 -5.46 -0.95
C ASP A 80 -7.37 -5.67 -0.91
N VAL A 81 -6.74 -5.72 -2.09
CA VAL A 81 -5.30 -5.99 -2.19
C VAL A 81 -4.53 -4.67 -2.19
N LEU A 82 -3.77 -4.44 -1.12
CA LEU A 82 -2.80 -3.35 -1.06
C LEU A 82 -1.52 -3.84 -1.74
N ARG A 83 -1.03 -3.07 -2.72
CA ARG A 83 0.20 -3.37 -3.44
C ARG A 83 1.15 -2.19 -3.39
N LEU A 84 2.37 -2.45 -2.95
CA LEU A 84 3.44 -1.47 -2.84
C LEU A 84 4.57 -1.92 -3.75
N GLU A 85 4.97 -1.06 -4.68
CA GLU A 85 6.10 -1.31 -5.57
C GLU A 85 7.24 -0.40 -5.18
N VAL A 86 8.33 -0.99 -4.71
CA VAL A 86 9.54 -0.24 -4.36
C VAL A 86 10.42 -0.14 -5.59
N MET A 87 10.72 1.09 -5.97
CA MET A 87 11.41 1.41 -7.21
C MET A 87 12.74 2.11 -6.93
N ASP A 88 13.69 1.91 -7.80
CA ASP A 88 14.92 2.68 -7.87
C ASP A 88 14.81 3.64 -9.06
N SER A 89 14.84 4.94 -8.78
CA SER A 89 14.79 5.96 -9.81
C SER A 89 16.14 6.02 -10.54
N ASP A 90 16.10 5.80 -11.85
CA ASP A 90 17.28 5.80 -12.69
C ASP A 90 17.14 6.82 -13.81
N PHE A 91 18.28 7.30 -14.30
CA PHE A 91 18.34 8.28 -15.38
C PHE A 91 17.70 7.77 -16.68
N LEU A 92 17.86 6.48 -17.00
CA LEU A 92 17.35 5.90 -18.24
C LEU A 92 16.00 5.22 -18.05
N SER A 93 15.83 4.46 -16.98
CA SER A 93 14.59 3.76 -16.66
C SER A 93 14.61 3.36 -15.18
N ASP A 94 13.44 3.37 -14.57
CA ASP A 94 13.32 2.98 -13.17
C ASP A 94 13.33 1.47 -13.04
N ASP A 95 14.01 0.97 -12.01
CA ASP A 95 14.09 -0.46 -11.71
C ASP A 95 13.16 -0.84 -10.57
N LEU A 96 12.47 -1.96 -10.72
CA LEU A 96 11.66 -2.54 -9.67
C LEU A 96 12.56 -3.31 -8.69
N LEU A 97 12.57 -2.92 -7.42
CA LEU A 97 13.32 -3.59 -6.37
C LEU A 97 12.53 -4.72 -5.73
N GLY A 98 11.23 -4.58 -5.65
CA GLY A 98 10.35 -5.59 -5.10
C GLY A 98 8.91 -5.12 -4.99
N VAL A 99 8.02 -6.08 -4.76
CA VAL A 99 6.59 -5.86 -4.63
C VAL A 99 6.12 -6.45 -3.31
N CYS A 100 5.33 -5.68 -2.58
CA CYS A 100 4.66 -6.13 -1.37
C CYS A 100 3.17 -6.11 -1.61
N GLN A 101 2.52 -7.25 -1.42
CA GLN A 101 1.08 -7.38 -1.59
C GLN A 101 0.45 -7.97 -0.34
N ARG A 102 -0.71 -7.46 0.02
CA ARG A 102 -1.45 -7.94 1.18
C ARG A 102 -2.92 -7.63 1.05
N GLN A 103 -3.76 -8.59 1.42
CA GLN A 103 -5.17 -8.32 1.65
C GLN A 103 -5.31 -7.56 2.97
N ILE A 104 -5.92 -6.37 2.90
CA ILE A 104 -6.05 -5.53 4.08
C ILE A 104 -7.15 -6.04 5.02
N LYS A 105 -6.94 -5.82 6.33
CA LYS A 105 -7.86 -6.19 7.39
C LYS A 105 -8.16 -4.98 8.25
N LYS A 106 -9.33 -4.95 8.87
CA LYS A 106 -9.69 -3.89 9.81
C LYS A 106 -8.68 -3.78 10.94
N GLY A 107 -8.50 -2.58 11.46
CA GLY A 107 -7.59 -2.28 12.55
C GLY A 107 -6.31 -1.62 12.10
N THR A 108 -5.33 -1.62 12.99
CA THR A 108 -3.99 -1.05 12.74
C THR A 108 -2.99 -2.18 12.62
N HIS A 109 -2.16 -2.13 11.58
CA HIS A 109 -1.22 -3.19 11.26
C HIS A 109 0.13 -2.63 10.86
N GLU A 110 1.18 -3.35 11.22
CA GLU A 110 2.56 -3.08 10.79
C GLU A 110 3.11 -4.31 10.10
N HIS A 111 3.85 -4.10 9.02
CA HIS A 111 4.44 -5.18 8.25
C HIS A 111 5.85 -4.87 7.81
N ASP A 112 6.64 -5.92 7.73
CA ASP A 112 7.95 -5.93 7.08
C ASP A 112 7.86 -6.83 5.86
N CYS A 113 8.37 -6.34 4.75
CA CYS A 113 8.30 -7.04 3.47
C CYS A 113 9.69 -7.12 2.87
N PHE A 114 10.21 -8.33 2.70
CA PHE A 114 11.51 -8.54 2.07
C PHE A 114 11.41 -8.34 0.57
N LEU A 115 12.29 -7.48 0.03
CA LEU A 115 12.27 -7.13 -1.38
C LEU A 115 13.10 -8.12 -2.19
N GLY A 116 12.63 -8.45 -3.38
CA GLY A 116 13.27 -9.46 -4.23
C GLY A 116 14.72 -9.16 -4.59
N LYS A 117 15.07 -7.88 -4.77
CA LYS A 117 16.43 -7.47 -5.09
C LYS A 117 17.27 -7.09 -3.87
N GLY A 118 16.72 -7.20 -2.68
CA GLY A 118 17.41 -6.90 -1.42
C GLY A 118 16.77 -5.76 -0.66
N GLY A 119 16.98 -5.77 0.65
CA GLY A 119 16.39 -4.80 1.55
C GLY A 119 15.00 -5.19 2.00
N THR A 120 14.44 -4.37 2.87
CA THR A 120 13.14 -4.61 3.49
C THR A 120 12.32 -3.32 3.47
N LEU A 121 11.07 -3.41 3.04
CA LEU A 121 10.11 -2.31 3.17
C LEU A 121 9.33 -2.51 4.48
N HIS A 122 9.26 -1.44 5.27
CA HIS A 122 8.44 -1.39 6.48
C HIS A 122 7.30 -0.41 6.26
N TYR A 123 6.10 -0.81 6.62
CA TYR A 123 4.94 0.06 6.46
C TYR A 123 3.88 -0.25 7.51
N SER A 124 3.02 0.72 7.73
CA SER A 124 1.86 0.58 8.60
C SER A 124 0.61 1.00 7.85
N TYR A 125 -0.50 0.39 8.19
CA TYR A 125 -1.79 0.86 7.71
C TYR A 125 -2.87 0.73 8.77
N THR A 126 -3.91 1.54 8.61
CA THR A 126 -5.16 1.39 9.35
C THR A 126 -6.29 1.23 8.36
N LEU A 127 -7.27 0.40 8.72
CA LEU A 127 -8.53 0.27 8.00
C LEU A 127 -9.67 0.37 8.99
N GLY A 128 -10.49 1.40 8.81
CA GLY A 128 -11.58 1.62 9.74
C GLY A 128 -12.40 2.86 9.54
#